data_d04338fe67ef2eb94ef8338c34894556
#
_entry.id   d04338fe67ef2eb94ef8338c34894556
#
_cell.length_a   1.000
_cell.length_b   1.000
_cell.length_c   1.000
_cell.angle_alpha   90.00
_cell.angle_beta   90.00
_cell.angle_gamma   90.00
#
_symmetry.space_group_name_H-M   'P 1'
#
loop_
_entity.id
_entity.type
_entity.pdbx_description
1 polymer ?
#
loop_
_entity_poly.entity_id
_entity_poly.type
_entity_poly.pdbx_seq_one_letter_code
_entity_poly.pdbx_strand_id
1 'polypeptide(L)'
;MKRYSKLIIAAIVALIFIGTFVFLWQKSQPKEVVYNEFTPKLDSIQKTTIITGKIEPRNEVNIKPQISGIISELYKEPGDYVNAGDVIAKVKVVPEMGQLSSAEMRVRLAEINLKQAQTDFEREQNLFNQKLVSADEFDKIKVSLAQAKHEKVAAEDALQVVRDGFSKANAKASSTLIRSTISGVILDIPVKVGYSVIQVNTMNEGTTIASVANMNNLIFRGNIDETEVGQLVNGMNMKITIGALQDLKFDAALEYVSPKAVESNGTNQFEIKAAVKLTEGGKIRAGYSANAEIVLARADKVLAVPESAIEFSGDSTFVYVIKVDGKNKTYDRTYVETGLSDGVNIEIKKGLTAKDKVRGPEIITDDNDK
;
A
#
# COMPACT_ATOMS: atom_id res chain seq x y z
N MET A 1 28.23 -17.31 -94.52
CA MET A 1 27.84 -16.40 -93.39
C MET A 1 27.14 -17.14 -92.19
N LYS A 2 26.44 -18.23 -92.37
CA LYS A 2 25.70 -18.96 -91.25
C LYS A 2 26.63 -19.72 -90.26
N ARG A 3 27.89 -19.96 -90.49
CA ARG A 3 28.81 -20.69 -89.64
C ARG A 3 29.44 -19.79 -88.55
N TYR A 4 29.71 -18.52 -88.87
CA TYR A 4 30.27 -17.57 -87.86
C TYR A 4 29.27 -17.02 -86.91
N SER A 5 27.96 -16.96 -87.25
CA SER A 5 26.94 -16.49 -86.33
C SER A 5 26.75 -17.44 -85.11
N LYS A 6 26.92 -18.75 -85.29
CA LYS A 6 26.86 -19.72 -84.22
C LYS A 6 28.07 -19.58 -83.26
N LEU A 7 29.25 -19.29 -83.79
CA LEU A 7 30.43 -19.05 -82.96
C LEU A 7 30.35 -17.77 -82.16
N ILE A 8 29.80 -16.70 -82.75
CA ILE A 8 29.57 -15.42 -82.03
C ILE A 8 28.53 -15.59 -80.89
N ILE A 9 27.44 -16.31 -81.12
CA ILE A 9 26.44 -16.59 -80.13
C ILE A 9 27.03 -17.44 -78.98
N ALA A 10 27.83 -18.46 -79.26
CA ALA A 10 28.53 -19.26 -78.26
C ALA A 10 29.51 -18.45 -77.42
N ALA A 11 30.26 -17.48 -78.05
CA ALA A 11 31.17 -16.58 -77.37
C ALA A 11 30.43 -15.61 -76.41
N ILE A 12 29.28 -15.10 -76.86
CA ILE A 12 28.44 -14.21 -75.97
C ILE A 12 27.86 -14.99 -74.79
N VAL A 13 27.38 -16.19 -75.00
CA VAL A 13 26.89 -17.04 -73.93
C VAL A 13 27.98 -17.41 -72.91
N ALA A 14 29.20 -17.72 -73.40
CA ALA A 14 30.35 -17.96 -72.54
C ALA A 14 30.74 -16.72 -71.71
N LEU A 15 30.73 -15.52 -72.34
CA LEU A 15 30.99 -14.26 -71.65
C LEU A 15 29.96 -13.95 -70.56
N ILE A 16 28.66 -14.22 -70.80
CA ILE A 16 27.60 -14.06 -69.83
C ILE A 16 27.83 -15.06 -68.69
N PHE A 17 28.17 -16.31 -68.97
CA PHE A 17 28.43 -17.34 -67.97
C PHE A 17 29.64 -17.01 -67.10
N ILE A 18 30.72 -16.52 -67.64
CA ILE A 18 31.89 -16.05 -66.92
C ILE A 18 31.54 -14.81 -66.06
N GLY A 19 30.79 -13.86 -66.63
CA GLY A 19 30.30 -12.69 -65.86
C GLY A 19 29.43 -13.03 -64.67
N THR A 20 28.47 -13.95 -64.87
CA THR A 20 27.60 -14.38 -63.77
C THR A 20 28.40 -15.20 -62.71
N PHE A 21 29.38 -16.00 -63.15
CA PHE A 21 30.20 -16.75 -62.20
C PHE A 21 31.12 -15.81 -61.37
N VAL A 22 31.74 -14.82 -61.99
CA VAL A 22 32.55 -13.83 -61.28
C VAL A 22 31.70 -12.98 -60.35
N PHE A 23 30.49 -12.60 -60.76
CA PHE A 23 29.56 -11.89 -59.94
C PHE A 23 29.12 -12.70 -58.71
N LEU A 24 28.78 -13.99 -58.90
CA LEU A 24 28.43 -14.91 -57.84
C LEU A 24 29.61 -15.19 -56.90
N TRP A 25 30.81 -15.31 -57.43
CA TRP A 25 32.05 -15.52 -56.68
C TRP A 25 32.37 -14.29 -55.81
N GLN A 26 32.25 -13.06 -56.35
CA GLN A 26 32.38 -11.82 -55.55
C GLN A 26 31.31 -11.68 -54.47
N LYS A 27 30.08 -12.08 -54.75
CA LYS A 27 28.97 -12.05 -53.79
C LYS A 27 29.07 -13.17 -52.74
N SER A 28 29.78 -14.26 -53.06
CA SER A 28 29.98 -15.40 -52.17
C SER A 28 31.18 -15.24 -51.20
N GLN A 29 31.91 -14.14 -51.31
CA GLN A 29 32.97 -13.87 -50.32
C GLN A 29 32.36 -13.57 -48.97
N PRO A 30 32.77 -14.25 -47.87
CA PRO A 30 32.27 -13.94 -46.53
C PRO A 30 32.59 -12.49 -46.20
N LYS A 31 31.54 -11.71 -45.89
CA LYS A 31 31.70 -10.34 -45.38
C LYS A 31 32.49 -10.38 -44.09
N GLU A 32 33.46 -9.48 -43.96
CA GLU A 32 34.24 -9.36 -42.73
C GLU A 32 33.28 -8.93 -41.60
N VAL A 33 33.04 -9.83 -40.66
CA VAL A 33 32.16 -9.56 -39.53
C VAL A 33 32.92 -8.67 -38.54
N VAL A 34 32.40 -7.49 -38.32
CA VAL A 34 32.96 -6.53 -37.36
C VAL A 34 32.27 -6.71 -36.04
N TYR A 35 33.02 -6.91 -34.98
CA TYR A 35 32.49 -7.06 -33.60
C TYR A 35 32.80 -5.81 -32.79
N ASN A 36 31.91 -5.49 -31.86
CA ASN A 36 32.22 -4.52 -30.82
C ASN A 36 33.38 -5.01 -29.94
N GLU A 37 34.26 -4.11 -29.57
CA GLU A 37 35.36 -4.42 -28.64
C GLU A 37 35.12 -3.76 -27.30
N PHE A 38 35.20 -4.51 -26.26
CA PHE A 38 35.07 -4.01 -24.88
C PHE A 38 36.39 -4.26 -24.13
N THR A 39 36.73 -3.32 -23.28
CA THR A 39 37.83 -3.46 -22.32
C THR A 39 37.23 -3.56 -20.93
N PRO A 40 37.55 -4.62 -20.15
CA PRO A 40 37.08 -4.74 -18.79
C PRO A 40 37.47 -3.54 -17.95
N LYS A 41 36.51 -3.02 -17.17
CA LYS A 41 36.70 -1.84 -16.32
C LYS A 41 36.41 -2.19 -14.87
N LEU A 42 37.09 -1.52 -13.94
CA LEU A 42 36.69 -1.59 -12.55
C LEU A 42 35.42 -0.74 -12.35
N ASP A 43 34.34 -1.39 -11.92
CA ASP A 43 33.05 -0.74 -11.71
C ASP A 43 32.35 -1.31 -10.47
N SER A 44 31.26 -0.69 -10.06
CA SER A 44 30.37 -1.19 -9.01
C SER A 44 29.09 -1.72 -9.62
N ILE A 45 28.85 -3.02 -9.47
CA ILE A 45 27.65 -3.70 -9.96
C ILE A 45 26.66 -3.82 -8.82
N GLN A 46 25.40 -3.48 -9.07
CA GLN A 46 24.32 -3.58 -8.11
C GLN A 46 23.14 -4.34 -8.73
N LYS A 47 22.77 -5.45 -8.13
CA LYS A 47 21.53 -6.15 -8.49
C LYS A 47 20.39 -5.48 -7.76
N THR A 48 19.52 -4.81 -8.50
CA THR A 48 18.33 -4.13 -7.96
C THR A 48 17.07 -4.86 -8.40
N THR A 49 16.03 -4.79 -7.57
CA THR A 49 14.67 -5.15 -7.97
C THR A 49 13.72 -4.00 -7.69
N ILE A 50 12.62 -3.93 -8.45
CA ILE A 50 11.60 -2.89 -8.34
C ILE A 50 10.31 -3.54 -7.84
N ILE A 51 9.86 -3.08 -6.68
CA ILE A 51 8.65 -3.56 -6.04
C ILE A 51 7.57 -2.50 -6.20
N THR A 52 6.45 -2.88 -6.80
CA THR A 52 5.29 -1.99 -6.93
C THR A 52 4.41 -2.07 -5.70
N GLY A 53 3.86 -0.92 -5.30
CA GLY A 53 3.04 -0.84 -4.11
C GLY A 53 2.32 0.50 -3.98
N LYS A 54 1.93 0.82 -2.75
CA LYS A 54 1.22 2.05 -2.39
C LYS A 54 1.85 2.70 -1.17
N ILE A 55 1.70 4.03 -1.10
CA ILE A 55 2.01 4.78 0.11
C ILE A 55 0.75 4.87 0.97
N GLU A 56 0.85 4.40 2.20
CA GLU A 56 -0.26 4.39 3.15
C GLU A 56 0.20 4.99 4.50
N PRO A 57 -0.71 5.58 5.27
CA PRO A 57 -0.38 5.95 6.65
C PRO A 57 -0.12 4.68 7.47
N ARG A 58 0.85 4.74 8.39
CA ARG A 58 1.15 3.61 9.26
C ARG A 58 -0.03 3.17 10.10
N ASN A 59 -0.79 4.13 10.58
CA ASN A 59 -2.00 3.92 11.39
C ASN A 59 -3.15 4.71 10.80
N GLU A 60 -4.16 3.99 10.37
CA GLU A 60 -5.46 4.52 9.96
C GLU A 60 -6.51 3.99 10.91
N VAL A 61 -7.37 4.87 11.40
CA VAL A 61 -8.43 4.52 12.34
C VAL A 61 -9.78 4.89 11.75
N ASN A 62 -10.63 3.90 11.61
CA ASN A 62 -12.02 4.08 11.20
C ASN A 62 -12.86 4.48 12.41
N ILE A 63 -13.33 5.71 12.43
CA ILE A 63 -14.22 6.24 13.47
C ILE A 63 -15.62 5.69 13.22
N LYS A 64 -16.15 5.00 14.21
CA LYS A 64 -17.46 4.33 14.15
C LYS A 64 -18.36 4.85 15.26
N PRO A 65 -19.71 4.87 15.08
CA PRO A 65 -20.63 5.36 16.07
C PRO A 65 -20.79 4.37 17.23
N GLN A 66 -21.04 4.87 18.43
CA GLN A 66 -21.37 4.07 19.61
C GLN A 66 -22.88 3.83 19.77
N ILE A 67 -23.70 4.52 18.96
CA ILE A 67 -25.15 4.38 18.92
C ILE A 67 -25.62 4.34 17.47
N SER A 68 -26.72 3.60 17.24
CA SER A 68 -27.39 3.59 15.94
C SER A 68 -28.31 4.79 15.79
N GLY A 69 -28.45 5.32 14.58
CA GLY A 69 -29.33 6.45 14.31
C GLY A 69 -29.12 7.02 12.90
N ILE A 70 -29.43 8.29 12.74
CA ILE A 70 -29.30 9.03 11.47
C ILE A 70 -28.30 10.17 11.68
N ILE A 71 -27.37 10.38 10.72
CA ILE A 71 -26.48 11.53 10.72
C ILE A 71 -27.30 12.81 10.60
N SER A 72 -27.29 13.65 11.65
CA SER A 72 -27.99 14.93 11.64
C SER A 72 -27.10 16.08 11.14
N GLU A 73 -25.82 16.05 11.46
CA GLU A 73 -24.88 17.11 11.12
C GLU A 73 -23.47 16.50 10.90
N LEU A 74 -22.73 17.05 9.94
CA LEU A 74 -21.29 16.82 9.72
C LEU A 74 -20.57 18.14 9.98
N TYR A 75 -19.56 18.13 10.83
CA TYR A 75 -18.81 19.34 11.23
C TYR A 75 -17.45 19.43 10.57
N LYS A 76 -17.00 18.35 9.90
CA LYS A 76 -15.70 18.24 9.27
C LYS A 76 -15.83 17.67 7.88
N GLU A 77 -14.82 17.96 7.04
CA GLU A 77 -14.72 17.49 5.66
C GLU A 77 -13.45 16.66 5.44
N PRO A 78 -13.40 15.80 4.40
CA PRO A 78 -12.18 15.12 4.01
C PRO A 78 -11.05 16.13 3.71
N GLY A 79 -9.87 15.90 4.32
CA GLY A 79 -8.72 16.79 4.26
C GLY A 79 -8.53 17.68 5.49
N ASP A 80 -9.53 17.81 6.36
CA ASP A 80 -9.41 18.56 7.61
C ASP A 80 -8.48 17.85 8.60
N TYR A 81 -7.72 18.65 9.34
CA TYR A 81 -6.98 18.17 10.50
C TYR A 81 -7.85 18.16 11.74
N VAL A 82 -7.82 17.07 12.50
CA VAL A 82 -8.55 16.90 13.76
C VAL A 82 -7.63 16.47 14.89
N ASN A 83 -7.92 16.95 16.10
CA ASN A 83 -7.30 16.46 17.32
C ASN A 83 -8.17 15.36 17.95
N ALA A 84 -7.52 14.52 18.77
CA ALA A 84 -8.26 13.55 19.56
C ALA A 84 -9.31 14.27 20.44
N GLY A 85 -10.58 13.84 20.35
CA GLY A 85 -11.70 14.46 21.03
C GLY A 85 -12.51 15.45 20.20
N ASP A 86 -12.01 15.93 19.04
CA ASP A 86 -12.76 16.82 18.15
C ASP A 86 -14.01 16.13 17.60
N VAL A 87 -15.10 16.90 17.50
CA VAL A 87 -16.37 16.40 16.97
C VAL A 87 -16.32 16.37 15.45
N ILE A 88 -16.62 15.21 14.86
CA ILE A 88 -16.68 14.99 13.41
C ILE A 88 -18.12 15.04 12.93
N ALA A 89 -19.04 14.35 13.63
CA ALA A 89 -20.42 14.22 13.21
C ALA A 89 -21.35 14.16 14.43
N LYS A 90 -22.64 14.38 14.20
CA LYS A 90 -23.70 14.22 15.18
C LYS A 90 -24.72 13.22 14.66
N VAL A 91 -25.03 12.23 15.50
CA VAL A 91 -26.04 11.21 15.23
C VAL A 91 -27.30 11.55 16.03
N LYS A 92 -28.44 11.54 15.38
CA LYS A 92 -29.75 11.59 16.00
C LYS A 92 -30.26 10.17 16.18
N VAL A 93 -30.56 9.80 17.42
CA VAL A 93 -31.13 8.49 17.73
C VAL A 93 -32.51 8.35 17.11
N VAL A 94 -32.77 7.19 16.52
CA VAL A 94 -34.13 6.78 16.11
C VAL A 94 -34.53 5.65 17.05
N PRO A 95 -35.32 5.97 18.10
CA PRO A 95 -35.71 4.98 19.09
C PRO A 95 -36.64 3.91 18.47
N GLU A 96 -36.51 2.69 18.91
CA GLU A 96 -37.48 1.64 18.61
C GLU A 96 -38.79 1.94 19.29
N MET A 97 -39.89 1.98 18.54
CA MET A 97 -41.21 2.39 19.07
C MET A 97 -41.69 1.53 20.24
N GLY A 98 -41.37 0.22 20.23
CA GLY A 98 -41.72 -0.68 21.33
C GLY A 98 -40.99 -0.34 22.63
N GLN A 99 -39.69 -0.05 22.55
CA GLN A 99 -38.89 0.36 23.72
C GLN A 99 -39.32 1.74 24.24
N LEU A 100 -39.59 2.70 23.31
CA LEU A 100 -40.07 4.02 23.69
C LEU A 100 -41.40 3.94 24.44
N SER A 101 -42.38 3.23 23.87
CA SER A 101 -43.69 3.03 24.53
C SER A 101 -43.58 2.37 25.90
N SER A 102 -42.71 1.35 26.01
CA SER A 102 -42.46 0.68 27.31
C SER A 102 -41.85 1.62 28.34
N ALA A 103 -40.91 2.46 27.96
CA ALA A 103 -40.28 3.45 28.83
C ALA A 103 -41.30 4.54 29.26
N GLU A 104 -42.14 5.02 28.37
CA GLU A 104 -43.22 5.97 28.67
C GLU A 104 -44.23 5.38 29.66
N MET A 105 -44.58 4.11 29.50
CA MET A 105 -45.47 3.41 30.42
C MET A 105 -44.88 3.30 31.84
N ARG A 106 -43.56 3.03 31.95
CA ARG A 106 -42.87 3.00 33.26
C ARG A 106 -42.89 4.36 33.96
N VAL A 107 -42.67 5.46 33.21
CA VAL A 107 -42.79 6.82 33.80
C VAL A 107 -44.19 7.07 34.32
N ARG A 108 -45.24 6.75 33.54
CA ARG A 108 -46.65 6.91 34.02
C ARG A 108 -46.93 6.09 35.28
N LEU A 109 -46.45 4.85 35.35
CA LEU A 109 -46.62 4.01 36.53
C LEU A 109 -45.92 4.62 37.76
N ALA A 110 -44.66 5.07 37.59
CA ALA A 110 -43.90 5.74 38.64
C ALA A 110 -44.57 7.06 39.12
N GLU A 111 -45.21 7.80 38.22
CA GLU A 111 -45.98 9.01 38.54
C GLU A 111 -47.23 8.68 39.40
N ILE A 112 -47.95 7.62 39.04
CA ILE A 112 -49.11 7.16 39.81
C ILE A 112 -48.67 6.73 41.21
N ASN A 113 -47.61 5.92 41.32
CA ASN A 113 -47.07 5.47 42.61
C ASN A 113 -46.59 6.64 43.46
N LEU A 114 -45.92 7.62 42.87
CA LEU A 114 -45.49 8.84 43.57
C LEU A 114 -46.68 9.64 44.11
N LYS A 115 -47.72 9.81 43.30
CA LYS A 115 -48.93 10.53 43.69
C LYS A 115 -49.62 9.81 44.87
N GLN A 116 -49.68 8.49 44.82
CA GLN A 116 -50.24 7.71 45.94
C GLN A 116 -49.41 7.89 47.22
N ALA A 117 -48.06 7.73 47.12
CA ALA A 117 -47.16 7.91 48.25
C ALA A 117 -47.21 9.33 48.84
N GLN A 118 -47.41 10.35 48.00
CA GLN A 118 -47.61 11.73 48.44
C GLN A 118 -48.91 11.89 49.24
N THR A 119 -50.01 11.34 48.76
CA THR A 119 -51.30 11.38 49.44
C THR A 119 -51.24 10.66 50.78
N ASP A 120 -50.57 9.51 50.82
CA ASP A 120 -50.40 8.75 52.06
C ASP A 120 -49.51 9.50 53.05
N PHE A 121 -48.44 10.12 52.60
CA PHE A 121 -47.55 10.95 53.40
C PHE A 121 -48.32 12.15 54.01
N GLU A 122 -49.09 12.87 53.24
CA GLU A 122 -49.89 14.03 53.71
C GLU A 122 -50.90 13.62 54.72
N ARG A 123 -51.57 12.45 54.56
CA ARG A 123 -52.50 11.88 55.54
C ARG A 123 -51.77 11.55 56.80
N GLU A 124 -50.68 10.82 56.73
CA GLU A 124 -49.92 10.33 57.90
C GLU A 124 -49.25 11.48 58.64
N GLN A 125 -48.79 12.52 57.94
CA GLN A 125 -48.26 13.74 58.56
C GLN A 125 -49.29 14.46 59.37
N ASN A 126 -50.56 14.56 58.93
CA ASN A 126 -51.67 15.16 59.68
C ASN A 126 -52.00 14.33 60.93
N LEU A 127 -51.99 13.00 60.86
CA LEU A 127 -52.22 12.11 62.00
C LEU A 127 -51.07 12.19 63.00
N PHE A 128 -49.82 12.26 62.53
CA PHE A 128 -48.66 12.40 63.40
C PHE A 128 -48.68 13.74 64.17
N ASN A 129 -49.05 14.84 63.47
CA ASN A 129 -49.19 16.16 64.10
C ASN A 129 -50.27 16.14 65.18
N GLN A 130 -51.33 15.29 65.08
CA GLN A 130 -52.38 15.07 66.06
C GLN A 130 -51.99 14.03 67.13
N LYS A 131 -50.74 13.47 67.05
CA LYS A 131 -50.23 12.42 67.97
C LYS A 131 -51.03 11.12 67.92
N LEU A 132 -51.62 10.79 66.75
CA LEU A 132 -52.46 9.60 66.55
C LEU A 132 -51.68 8.40 66.01
N VAL A 133 -50.44 8.62 65.48
CA VAL A 133 -49.56 7.59 64.96
C VAL A 133 -48.18 7.70 65.58
N SER A 134 -47.41 6.60 65.55
CA SER A 134 -46.07 6.53 66.12
C SER A 134 -45.03 7.19 65.15
N ALA A 135 -43.88 7.58 65.70
CA ALA A 135 -42.78 8.11 64.89
C ALA A 135 -42.22 7.04 63.89
N ASP A 136 -42.23 5.77 64.27
CA ASP A 136 -41.78 4.67 63.42
C ASP A 136 -42.69 4.48 62.18
N GLU A 137 -44.03 4.59 62.42
CA GLU A 137 -45.01 4.52 61.30
C GLU A 137 -44.84 5.72 60.33
N PHE A 138 -44.71 6.92 60.87
CA PHE A 138 -44.49 8.11 60.07
C PHE A 138 -43.16 8.06 59.27
N ASP A 139 -42.06 7.56 59.90
CA ASP A 139 -40.77 7.40 59.19
C ASP A 139 -40.84 6.38 58.07
N LYS A 140 -41.61 5.26 58.23
CA LYS A 140 -41.84 4.30 57.11
C LYS A 140 -42.53 4.94 55.94
N ILE A 141 -43.54 5.78 56.14
CA ILE A 141 -44.25 6.49 55.04
C ILE A 141 -43.33 7.53 54.39
N LYS A 142 -42.50 8.20 55.18
CA LYS A 142 -41.48 9.15 54.63
C LYS A 142 -40.44 8.46 53.74
N VAL A 143 -39.97 7.26 54.11
CA VAL A 143 -39.10 6.44 53.33
C VAL A 143 -39.79 5.98 52.04
N SER A 144 -41.08 5.54 52.15
CA SER A 144 -41.86 5.14 50.97
C SER A 144 -42.00 6.28 49.93
N LEU A 145 -42.29 7.50 50.43
CA LEU A 145 -42.33 8.70 49.53
C LEU A 145 -40.99 8.98 48.90
N ALA A 146 -39.89 8.84 49.65
CA ALA A 146 -38.53 9.05 49.08
C ALA A 146 -38.21 8.01 48.01
N GLN A 147 -38.57 6.73 48.23
CA GLN A 147 -38.42 5.64 47.26
C GLN A 147 -39.21 5.94 45.96
N ALA A 148 -40.50 6.31 46.09
CA ALA A 148 -41.34 6.64 44.93
C ALA A 148 -40.79 7.83 44.13
N LYS A 149 -40.22 8.84 44.83
CA LYS A 149 -39.52 9.97 44.13
C LYS A 149 -38.30 9.50 43.31
N HIS A 150 -37.48 8.64 43.92
CA HIS A 150 -36.29 8.12 43.21
C HIS A 150 -36.68 7.20 42.06
N GLU A 151 -37.73 6.39 42.20
CA GLU A 151 -38.23 5.55 41.10
C GLU A 151 -38.72 6.36 39.89
N LYS A 152 -39.45 7.49 40.16
CA LYS A 152 -39.85 8.39 39.08
C LYS A 152 -38.64 8.96 38.34
N VAL A 153 -37.63 9.47 39.06
CA VAL A 153 -36.42 10.03 38.46
C VAL A 153 -35.68 8.96 37.62
N ALA A 154 -35.58 7.73 38.15
CA ALA A 154 -34.94 6.64 37.41
C ALA A 154 -35.72 6.25 36.14
N ALA A 155 -37.06 6.27 36.19
CA ALA A 155 -37.89 6.00 35.00
C ALA A 155 -37.78 7.11 33.96
N GLU A 156 -37.75 8.38 34.37
CA GLU A 156 -37.55 9.54 33.49
C GLU A 156 -36.17 9.50 32.82
N ASP A 157 -35.09 9.18 33.55
CA ASP A 157 -33.76 9.01 33.00
C ASP A 157 -33.70 7.86 32.01
N ALA A 158 -34.35 6.72 32.29
CA ALA A 158 -34.43 5.59 31.36
C ALA A 158 -35.18 5.97 30.07
N LEU A 159 -36.30 6.69 30.16
CA LEU A 159 -37.01 7.22 28.98
C LEU A 159 -36.13 8.15 28.17
N GLN A 160 -35.37 9.01 28.82
CA GLN A 160 -34.45 9.93 28.13
C GLN A 160 -33.34 9.18 27.39
N VAL A 161 -32.75 8.13 28.00
CA VAL A 161 -31.75 7.29 27.34
C VAL A 161 -32.33 6.63 26.11
N VAL A 162 -33.54 6.11 26.14
CA VAL A 162 -34.21 5.48 24.98
C VAL A 162 -34.46 6.52 23.90
N ARG A 163 -34.93 7.73 24.25
CA ARG A 163 -35.29 8.77 23.30
C ARG A 163 -34.11 9.52 22.72
N ASP A 164 -33.14 9.90 23.54
CA ASP A 164 -32.07 10.83 23.19
C ASP A 164 -30.70 10.14 23.10
N GLY A 165 -30.57 8.88 23.55
CA GLY A 165 -29.33 8.09 23.59
C GLY A 165 -28.39 8.39 24.76
N PHE A 166 -28.79 9.31 25.68
CA PHE A 166 -27.98 9.67 26.84
C PHE A 166 -28.89 10.18 27.97
N SER A 167 -28.45 10.05 29.23
CA SER A 167 -29.12 10.70 30.37
C SER A 167 -28.55 12.10 30.63
N LYS A 168 -29.31 12.96 31.31
CA LYS A 168 -28.87 14.31 31.71
C LYS A 168 -27.59 14.28 32.54
N ALA A 169 -27.45 13.29 33.38
CA ALA A 169 -26.27 13.08 34.23
C ALA A 169 -25.00 12.83 33.42
N ASN A 170 -25.12 12.19 32.25
CA ASN A 170 -24.01 11.81 31.36
C ASN A 170 -23.94 12.60 30.04
N ALA A 171 -24.61 13.76 29.96
CA ALA A 171 -24.69 14.56 28.74
C ALA A 171 -23.30 14.95 28.16
N LYS A 172 -22.30 15.14 29.00
CA LYS A 172 -20.91 15.42 28.57
C LYS A 172 -20.23 14.21 27.90
N ALA A 173 -20.64 13.00 28.26
CA ALA A 173 -20.17 11.75 27.65
C ALA A 173 -21.14 11.24 26.57
N SER A 174 -21.95 12.12 25.98
CA SER A 174 -22.97 11.78 25.00
C SER A 174 -22.38 11.03 23.81
N SER A 175 -22.90 9.82 23.58
CA SER A 175 -22.55 8.98 22.42
C SER A 175 -23.12 9.52 21.09
N THR A 176 -23.95 10.59 21.13
CA THR A 176 -24.52 11.19 19.92
C THR A 176 -23.53 12.04 19.15
N LEU A 177 -22.48 12.55 19.82
CA LEU A 177 -21.40 13.29 19.18
C LEU A 177 -20.25 12.34 18.85
N ILE A 178 -20.05 12.09 17.57
CA ILE A 178 -18.96 11.24 17.08
C ILE A 178 -17.69 12.05 17.09
N ARG A 179 -16.70 11.60 17.86
CA ARG A 179 -15.43 12.29 18.07
C ARG A 179 -14.27 11.47 17.50
N SER A 180 -13.24 12.19 17.05
CA SER A 180 -11.98 11.52 16.68
C SER A 180 -11.31 10.91 17.89
N THR A 181 -10.84 9.68 17.76
CA THR A 181 -10.07 8.96 18.79
C THR A 181 -8.57 9.24 18.72
N ILE A 182 -8.11 9.74 17.56
CA ILE A 182 -6.70 10.08 17.31
C ILE A 182 -6.59 11.48 16.69
N SER A 183 -5.40 12.07 16.78
CA SER A 183 -5.09 13.30 16.04
C SER A 183 -4.53 12.94 14.66
N GLY A 184 -5.00 13.63 13.61
CA GLY A 184 -4.58 13.37 12.24
C GLY A 184 -5.43 14.09 11.21
N VAL A 185 -5.26 13.71 9.96
CA VAL A 185 -6.05 14.21 8.83
C VAL A 185 -7.19 13.24 8.54
N ILE A 186 -8.36 13.75 8.28
CA ILE A 186 -9.50 12.96 7.81
C ILE A 186 -9.24 12.59 6.35
N LEU A 187 -9.12 11.29 6.09
CA LEU A 187 -8.88 10.77 4.73
C LEU A 187 -10.18 10.71 3.93
N ASP A 188 -11.25 10.23 4.57
CA ASP A 188 -12.56 10.04 3.93
C ASP A 188 -13.69 10.14 4.95
N ILE A 189 -14.89 10.56 4.47
CA ILE A 189 -16.16 10.55 5.19
C ILE A 189 -17.19 9.89 4.27
N PRO A 190 -17.36 8.55 4.32
CA PRO A 190 -18.23 7.82 3.39
C PRO A 190 -19.73 8.04 3.63
N VAL A 191 -20.10 8.77 4.69
CA VAL A 191 -21.50 9.04 5.06
C VAL A 191 -21.90 10.46 4.75
N LYS A 192 -23.23 10.71 4.62
CA LYS A 192 -23.82 12.02 4.37
C LYS A 192 -24.90 12.32 5.41
N VAL A 193 -25.24 13.59 5.60
CA VAL A 193 -26.40 13.98 6.40
C VAL A 193 -27.65 13.26 5.89
N GLY A 194 -28.42 12.67 6.81
CA GLY A 194 -29.58 11.86 6.50
C GLY A 194 -29.30 10.34 6.37
N TYR A 195 -28.02 9.89 6.31
CA TYR A 195 -27.68 8.46 6.27
C TYR A 195 -27.95 7.80 7.61
N SER A 196 -28.50 6.59 7.56
CA SER A 196 -28.64 5.70 8.71
C SER A 196 -27.29 5.04 9.02
N VAL A 197 -26.90 5.06 10.29
CA VAL A 197 -25.65 4.45 10.78
C VAL A 197 -25.93 3.46 11.89
N ILE A 198 -25.15 2.41 11.93
CA ILE A 198 -25.29 1.28 12.86
C ILE A 198 -24.06 1.22 13.75
N GLN A 199 -24.26 1.07 15.05
CA GLN A 199 -23.18 0.87 16.02
C GLN A 199 -22.47 -0.47 15.83
N VAL A 200 -21.22 -0.56 16.26
CA VAL A 200 -20.46 -1.81 16.34
C VAL A 200 -21.12 -2.76 17.34
N ASN A 201 -21.34 -4.00 16.95
CA ASN A 201 -21.78 -5.08 17.84
C ASN A 201 -21.13 -6.42 17.43
N THR A 202 -21.42 -7.50 18.16
CA THR A 202 -20.84 -8.83 17.92
C THR A 202 -21.16 -9.41 16.53
N MET A 203 -22.19 -8.93 15.86
CA MET A 203 -22.66 -9.42 14.54
C MET A 203 -22.40 -8.43 13.41
N ASN A 204 -22.03 -7.18 13.73
CA ASN A 204 -21.86 -6.12 12.73
C ASN A 204 -20.68 -5.23 13.09
N GLU A 205 -19.78 -5.03 12.14
CA GLU A 205 -18.61 -4.14 12.28
C GLU A 205 -18.96 -2.65 12.47
N GLY A 206 -20.23 -2.29 12.30
CA GLY A 206 -20.69 -0.91 12.36
C GLY A 206 -20.33 -0.08 11.14
N THR A 207 -21.01 1.07 11.01
CA THR A 207 -20.81 1.99 9.89
C THR A 207 -19.59 2.88 10.15
N THR A 208 -18.63 2.94 9.21
CA THR A 208 -17.54 3.92 9.26
C THR A 208 -18.09 5.31 8.99
N ILE A 209 -17.84 6.24 9.89
CA ILE A 209 -18.23 7.67 9.76
C ILE A 209 -17.11 8.46 9.09
N ALA A 210 -15.87 8.24 9.52
CA ALA A 210 -14.68 8.87 8.97
C ALA A 210 -13.46 7.97 9.15
N SER A 211 -12.51 8.06 8.22
CA SER A 211 -11.17 7.49 8.38
C SER A 211 -10.20 8.61 8.74
N VAL A 212 -9.47 8.46 9.84
CA VAL A 212 -8.48 9.44 10.32
C VAL A 212 -7.11 8.80 10.40
N ALA A 213 -6.10 9.51 9.90
CA ALA A 213 -4.74 9.00 9.89
C ALA A 213 -3.68 10.09 10.13
N ASN A 214 -2.55 9.68 10.70
CA ASN A 214 -1.39 10.55 10.83
C ASN A 214 -0.55 10.53 9.55
N MET A 215 -0.63 11.59 8.76
CA MET A 215 0.08 11.72 7.49
C MET A 215 1.58 12.03 7.62
N ASN A 216 2.09 12.26 8.83
CA ASN A 216 3.53 12.45 9.08
C ASN A 216 4.29 11.12 9.20
N ASN A 217 3.61 9.99 9.30
CA ASN A 217 4.20 8.67 9.43
C ASN A 217 3.63 7.74 8.36
N LEU A 218 4.29 7.75 7.20
CA LEU A 218 3.89 6.98 6.04
C LEU A 218 4.74 5.72 5.88
N ILE A 219 4.13 4.67 5.36
CA ILE A 219 4.80 3.45 4.96
C ILE A 219 4.53 3.17 3.48
N PHE A 220 5.50 2.58 2.84
CA PHE A 220 5.30 1.88 1.59
C PHE A 220 4.85 0.46 1.88
N ARG A 221 3.76 0.04 1.26
CA ARG A 221 3.28 -1.34 1.27
C ARG A 221 3.29 -1.88 -0.16
N GLY A 222 4.04 -2.94 -0.39
CA GLY A 222 4.17 -3.56 -1.71
C GLY A 222 4.22 -5.08 -1.59
N ASN A 223 4.17 -5.74 -2.74
CA ASN A 223 4.26 -7.18 -2.84
C ASN A 223 5.47 -7.58 -3.66
N ILE A 224 6.23 -8.56 -3.19
CA ILE A 224 7.40 -9.12 -3.86
C ILE A 224 7.17 -10.60 -4.19
N ASP A 225 7.75 -11.06 -5.27
CA ASP A 225 7.68 -12.44 -5.71
C ASP A 225 8.49 -13.39 -4.81
N GLU A 226 8.08 -14.66 -4.76
CA GLU A 226 8.73 -15.72 -3.99
C GLU A 226 10.21 -15.93 -4.38
N THR A 227 10.55 -15.70 -5.64
CA THR A 227 11.91 -15.90 -6.14
C THR A 227 12.93 -14.89 -5.60
N GLU A 228 12.44 -13.71 -5.15
CA GLU A 228 13.29 -12.60 -4.71
C GLU A 228 13.20 -12.36 -3.19
N VAL A 229 12.09 -12.75 -2.54
CA VAL A 229 11.85 -12.49 -1.10
C VAL A 229 12.94 -13.07 -0.20
N GLY A 230 13.54 -14.20 -0.58
CA GLY A 230 14.61 -14.86 0.18
C GLY A 230 15.91 -14.04 0.29
N GLN A 231 16.09 -13.01 -0.54
CA GLN A 231 17.24 -12.10 -0.52
C GLN A 231 16.99 -10.85 0.34
N LEU A 232 15.75 -10.63 0.79
CA LEU A 232 15.39 -9.46 1.59
C LEU A 232 15.75 -9.65 3.06
N VAL A 233 16.35 -8.61 3.63
CA VAL A 233 16.65 -8.53 5.06
C VAL A 233 16.08 -7.22 5.62
N ASN A 234 15.46 -7.28 6.80
CA ASN A 234 14.98 -6.09 7.47
C ASN A 234 16.12 -5.08 7.69
N GLY A 235 15.83 -3.81 7.46
CA GLY A 235 16.81 -2.73 7.53
C GLY A 235 17.46 -2.37 6.19
N MET A 236 17.18 -3.11 5.10
CA MET A 236 17.67 -2.74 3.77
C MET A 236 17.12 -1.38 3.35
N ASN A 237 18.00 -0.55 2.77
CA ASN A 237 17.63 0.74 2.23
C ASN A 237 16.94 0.59 0.88
N MET A 238 15.91 1.39 0.67
CA MET A 238 15.11 1.44 -0.55
C MET A 238 15.00 2.88 -1.04
N LYS A 239 14.88 3.05 -2.35
CA LYS A 239 14.52 4.33 -2.98
C LYS A 239 13.10 4.22 -3.50
N ILE A 240 12.22 5.10 -3.04
CA ILE A 240 10.81 5.09 -3.44
C ILE A 240 10.56 6.24 -4.40
N THR A 241 9.97 5.92 -5.54
CA THR A 241 9.47 6.88 -6.52
C THR A 241 7.95 6.80 -6.54
N ILE A 242 7.28 7.92 -6.25
CA ILE A 242 5.82 8.02 -6.25
C ILE A 242 5.36 8.44 -7.63
N GLY A 243 4.39 7.72 -8.22
CA GLY A 243 3.92 7.98 -9.58
C GLY A 243 3.40 9.41 -9.82
N ALA A 244 2.82 10.03 -8.80
CA ALA A 244 2.36 11.42 -8.85
C ALA A 244 3.47 12.47 -8.64
N LEU A 245 4.68 12.06 -8.21
CA LEU A 245 5.82 12.92 -7.85
C LEU A 245 7.11 12.32 -8.42
N GLN A 246 7.16 12.13 -9.75
CA GLN A 246 8.23 11.37 -10.43
C GLN A 246 9.63 11.99 -10.26
N ASP A 247 9.72 13.29 -10.05
CA ASP A 247 10.98 14.01 -9.86
C ASP A 247 11.55 13.85 -8.44
N LEU A 248 10.75 13.33 -7.49
CA LEU A 248 11.14 13.19 -6.10
C LEU A 248 11.38 11.71 -5.76
N LYS A 249 12.58 11.44 -5.24
CA LYS A 249 12.94 10.13 -4.68
C LYS A 249 12.98 10.22 -3.17
N PHE A 250 12.27 9.32 -2.51
CA PHE A 250 12.19 9.23 -1.06
C PHE A 250 13.05 8.07 -0.56
N ASP A 251 13.82 8.31 0.49
CA ASP A 251 14.53 7.25 1.18
C ASP A 251 13.55 6.47 2.06
N ALA A 252 13.68 5.15 2.05
CA ALA A 252 12.92 4.27 2.92
C ALA A 252 13.79 3.14 3.44
N ALA A 253 13.37 2.53 4.53
CA ALA A 253 13.99 1.34 5.10
C ALA A 253 12.97 0.22 5.22
N LEU A 254 13.34 -0.97 4.76
CA LEU A 254 12.52 -2.18 4.87
C LEU A 254 12.38 -2.55 6.35
N GLU A 255 11.15 -2.56 6.87
CA GLU A 255 10.87 -2.88 8.28
C GLU A 255 10.28 -4.27 8.46
N TYR A 256 9.53 -4.72 7.48
CA TYR A 256 8.76 -5.96 7.61
C TYR A 256 8.65 -6.69 6.28
N VAL A 257 8.86 -8.00 6.34
CA VAL A 257 8.58 -8.96 5.26
C VAL A 257 7.59 -9.97 5.82
N SER A 258 6.47 -10.17 5.14
CA SER A 258 5.45 -11.12 5.60
C SER A 258 6.02 -12.56 5.64
N PRO A 259 5.82 -13.31 6.73
CA PRO A 259 6.20 -14.73 6.78
C PRO A 259 5.24 -15.64 6.01
N LYS A 260 4.12 -15.09 5.51
CA LYS A 260 3.08 -15.82 4.77
C LYS A 260 2.89 -15.20 3.40
N ALA A 261 2.94 -16.05 2.37
CA ALA A 261 2.57 -15.66 1.02
C ALA A 261 1.06 -15.47 0.87
N VAL A 262 0.67 -14.59 -0.03
CA VAL A 262 -0.67 -14.43 -0.54
C VAL A 262 -0.64 -14.73 -2.03
N GLU A 263 -1.47 -15.66 -2.48
CA GLU A 263 -1.61 -15.96 -3.89
C GLU A 263 -2.35 -14.80 -4.58
N SER A 264 -1.72 -14.23 -5.58
CA SER A 264 -2.27 -13.15 -6.40
C SER A 264 -1.97 -13.43 -7.86
N ASN A 265 -2.98 -13.47 -8.71
CA ASN A 265 -2.84 -13.74 -10.16
C ASN A 265 -2.07 -15.02 -10.49
N GLY A 266 -2.16 -16.07 -9.65
CA GLY A 266 -1.49 -17.35 -9.86
C GLY A 266 -0.01 -17.38 -9.47
N THR A 267 0.49 -16.34 -8.79
CA THR A 267 1.84 -16.28 -8.23
C THR A 267 1.80 -16.06 -6.73
N ASN A 268 2.77 -16.65 -6.02
CA ASN A 268 2.95 -16.41 -4.59
C ASN A 268 3.67 -15.08 -4.37
N GLN A 269 3.01 -14.19 -3.67
CA GLN A 269 3.56 -12.86 -3.34
C GLN A 269 3.64 -12.67 -1.83
N PHE A 270 4.68 -11.99 -1.38
CA PHE A 270 4.90 -11.66 0.02
C PHE A 270 4.74 -10.16 0.24
N GLU A 271 3.89 -9.78 1.20
CA GLU A 271 3.74 -8.38 1.58
C GLU A 271 5.02 -7.88 2.26
N ILE A 272 5.47 -6.70 1.85
CA ILE A 272 6.55 -5.96 2.51
C ILE A 272 6.06 -4.59 2.97
N LYS A 273 6.67 -4.10 4.05
CA LYS A 273 6.44 -2.73 4.55
C LYS A 273 7.77 -2.04 4.76
N ALA A 274 7.86 -0.81 4.29
CA ALA A 274 9.03 0.04 4.48
C ALA A 274 8.64 1.41 5.04
N ALA A 275 9.37 1.91 6.03
CA ALA A 275 9.19 3.26 6.55
C ALA A 275 9.72 4.28 5.57
N VAL A 276 8.87 5.21 5.16
CA VAL A 276 9.22 6.29 4.23
C VAL A 276 9.72 7.49 5.01
N LYS A 277 10.92 7.99 4.68
CA LYS A 277 11.42 9.25 5.22
C LYS A 277 10.88 10.40 4.38
N LEU A 278 9.99 11.18 4.99
CA LEU A 278 9.44 12.37 4.35
C LEU A 278 10.51 13.46 4.30
N THR A 279 10.81 13.94 3.10
CA THR A 279 11.59 15.16 2.88
C THR A 279 10.65 16.36 2.81
N GLU A 280 11.09 17.52 3.32
CA GLU A 280 10.29 18.76 3.29
C GLU A 280 9.94 19.12 1.83
N GLY A 281 8.64 19.30 1.55
CA GLY A 281 8.14 19.84 0.29
C GLY A 281 7.10 19.02 -0.47
N GLY A 282 6.88 17.76 -0.16
CA GLY A 282 5.91 16.92 -0.87
C GLY A 282 4.63 16.67 -0.06
N LYS A 283 3.48 17.24 -0.46
CA LYS A 283 2.18 16.81 0.06
C LYS A 283 1.83 15.42 -0.52
N ILE A 284 2.23 14.37 0.16
CA ILE A 284 1.91 13.00 -0.23
C ILE A 284 0.50 12.68 0.24
N ARG A 285 -0.30 12.06 -0.63
CA ARG A 285 -1.63 11.55 -0.28
C ARG A 285 -1.59 10.06 -0.02
N ALA A 286 -2.40 9.58 0.90
CA ALA A 286 -2.61 8.16 1.11
C ALA A 286 -3.16 7.51 -0.17
N GLY A 287 -2.71 6.27 -0.46
CA GLY A 287 -3.14 5.52 -1.63
C GLY A 287 -2.36 5.81 -2.91
N TYR A 288 -1.38 6.73 -2.92
CA TYR A 288 -0.53 6.93 -4.10
C TYR A 288 0.23 5.66 -4.46
N SER A 289 0.20 5.30 -5.74
CA SER A 289 1.05 4.24 -6.28
C SER A 289 2.50 4.65 -6.25
N ALA A 290 3.37 3.72 -5.87
CA ALA A 290 4.79 3.95 -5.75
C ALA A 290 5.58 2.71 -6.18
N ASN A 291 6.79 2.95 -6.68
CA ASN A 291 7.77 1.94 -6.99
C ASN A 291 8.94 2.07 -6.01
N ALA A 292 9.26 0.99 -5.35
CA ALA A 292 10.40 0.90 -4.45
C ALA A 292 11.53 0.12 -5.10
N GLU A 293 12.66 0.77 -5.31
CA GLU A 293 13.90 0.18 -5.80
C GLU A 293 14.74 -0.25 -4.60
N ILE A 294 15.07 -1.54 -4.53
CA ILE A 294 15.90 -2.12 -3.47
C ILE A 294 17.14 -2.78 -4.06
N VAL A 295 18.27 -2.58 -3.43
CA VAL A 295 19.53 -3.23 -3.81
C VAL A 295 19.62 -4.58 -3.09
N LEU A 296 19.50 -5.67 -3.85
CA LEU A 296 19.56 -7.04 -3.33
C LEU A 296 21.00 -7.49 -3.07
N ALA A 297 21.92 -7.12 -3.96
CA ALA A 297 23.32 -7.44 -3.85
C ALA A 297 24.17 -6.33 -4.47
N ARG A 298 25.38 -6.13 -3.93
CA ARG A 298 26.33 -5.13 -4.43
C ARG A 298 27.75 -5.71 -4.42
N ALA A 299 28.47 -5.47 -5.50
CA ALA A 299 29.88 -5.76 -5.63
C ALA A 299 30.61 -4.49 -6.04
N ASP A 300 31.52 -3.98 -5.18
CA ASP A 300 32.24 -2.74 -5.42
C ASP A 300 33.64 -3.02 -5.93
N LYS A 301 34.10 -2.19 -6.89
CA LYS A 301 35.45 -2.26 -7.47
C LYS A 301 35.76 -3.63 -8.05
N VAL A 302 34.82 -4.22 -8.74
CA VAL A 302 34.96 -5.50 -9.44
C VAL A 302 35.27 -5.29 -10.90
N LEU A 303 35.96 -6.25 -11.53
CA LEU A 303 36.19 -6.19 -12.97
C LEU A 303 34.89 -6.53 -13.70
N ALA A 304 34.38 -5.58 -14.46
CA ALA A 304 33.10 -5.65 -15.15
C ALA A 304 33.27 -5.68 -16.67
N VAL A 305 32.44 -6.46 -17.34
CA VAL A 305 32.26 -6.46 -18.79
C VAL A 305 30.78 -6.41 -19.12
N PRO A 306 30.37 -5.86 -20.26
CA PRO A 306 28.98 -5.97 -20.69
C PRO A 306 28.56 -7.44 -20.80
N GLU A 307 27.37 -7.77 -20.28
CA GLU A 307 26.85 -9.15 -20.32
C GLU A 307 26.71 -9.68 -21.76
N SER A 308 26.49 -8.76 -22.72
CA SER A 308 26.45 -9.06 -24.16
C SER A 308 27.78 -9.59 -24.75
N ALA A 309 28.88 -9.47 -24.02
CA ALA A 309 30.20 -10.04 -24.42
C ALA A 309 30.44 -11.46 -23.87
N ILE A 310 29.50 -11.98 -23.08
CA ILE A 310 29.59 -13.32 -22.46
C ILE A 310 28.83 -14.33 -23.33
N GLU A 311 29.46 -15.50 -23.53
CA GLU A 311 28.81 -16.67 -24.11
C GLU A 311 28.48 -17.65 -22.97
N PHE A 312 27.19 -17.94 -22.79
CA PHE A 312 26.71 -18.96 -21.84
C PHE A 312 26.59 -20.31 -22.56
N SER A 313 27.33 -21.31 -22.11
CA SER A 313 27.31 -22.66 -22.66
C SER A 313 27.10 -23.70 -21.57
N GLY A 314 25.83 -24.09 -21.34
CA GLY A 314 25.45 -24.91 -20.18
C GLY A 314 25.77 -24.18 -18.86
N ASP A 315 26.49 -24.85 -17.97
CA ASP A 315 26.91 -24.28 -16.67
C ASP A 315 28.23 -23.47 -16.75
N SER A 316 28.78 -23.28 -17.95
CA SER A 316 30.09 -22.63 -18.14
C SER A 316 29.93 -21.33 -18.89
N THR A 317 30.70 -20.33 -18.50
CA THR A 317 30.73 -19.00 -19.12
C THR A 317 32.07 -18.76 -19.81
N PHE A 318 31.98 -18.19 -21.00
CA PHE A 318 33.15 -17.95 -21.85
C PHE A 318 33.11 -16.51 -22.38
N VAL A 319 34.30 -15.99 -22.66
CA VAL A 319 34.49 -14.75 -23.40
C VAL A 319 35.46 -15.00 -24.55
N TYR A 320 35.37 -14.19 -25.59
CA TYR A 320 36.34 -14.24 -26.66
C TYR A 320 37.35 -13.11 -26.46
N VAL A 321 38.56 -13.47 -26.04
CA VAL A 321 39.65 -12.51 -25.90
C VAL A 321 40.26 -12.22 -27.24
N ILE A 322 40.41 -10.91 -27.58
CA ILE A 322 40.94 -10.45 -28.82
C ILE A 322 42.47 -10.45 -28.72
N LYS A 323 43.14 -11.27 -29.54
CA LYS A 323 44.59 -11.23 -29.76
C LYS A 323 44.86 -10.62 -31.11
N VAL A 324 45.75 -9.63 -31.16
CA VAL A 324 46.16 -8.94 -32.37
C VAL A 324 47.54 -9.46 -32.75
N ASP A 325 47.65 -10.18 -33.89
CA ASP A 325 48.90 -10.58 -34.49
C ASP A 325 49.07 -9.91 -35.84
N GLY A 326 49.81 -8.82 -35.83
CA GLY A 326 49.98 -7.95 -37.01
C GLY A 326 48.68 -7.28 -37.46
N LYS A 327 48.16 -7.66 -38.65
CA LYS A 327 46.86 -7.17 -39.17
C LYS A 327 45.67 -8.08 -38.84
N ASN A 328 45.92 -9.30 -38.38
CA ASN A 328 44.86 -10.27 -38.11
C ASN A 328 44.44 -10.24 -36.67
N LYS A 329 43.11 -10.20 -36.44
CA LYS A 329 42.51 -10.39 -35.10
C LYS A 329 42.08 -11.83 -34.95
N THR A 330 42.53 -12.46 -33.89
CA THR A 330 42.09 -13.81 -33.47
C THR A 330 41.28 -13.73 -32.20
N TYR A 331 40.27 -14.60 -32.05
CA TYR A 331 39.34 -14.61 -30.97
C TYR A 331 39.54 -15.91 -30.15
N ASP A 332 40.24 -15.81 -29.04
CA ASP A 332 40.48 -16.95 -28.17
C ASP A 332 39.33 -17.13 -27.21
N ARG A 333 38.63 -18.27 -27.27
CA ARG A 333 37.54 -18.62 -26.34
C ARG A 333 38.16 -18.97 -25.00
N THR A 334 37.96 -18.07 -24.03
CA THR A 334 38.54 -18.16 -22.68
C THR A 334 37.43 -18.41 -21.67
N TYR A 335 37.60 -19.41 -20.81
CA TYR A 335 36.71 -19.67 -19.68
C TYR A 335 36.84 -18.56 -18.65
N VAL A 336 35.70 -18.09 -18.14
CA VAL A 336 35.64 -17.06 -17.12
C VAL A 336 34.70 -17.48 -15.99
N GLU A 337 35.09 -17.16 -14.75
CA GLU A 337 34.22 -17.31 -13.60
C GLU A 337 33.51 -15.97 -13.37
N THR A 338 32.19 -15.97 -13.57
CA THR A 338 31.36 -14.77 -13.41
C THR A 338 30.86 -14.63 -11.98
N GLY A 339 30.46 -13.40 -11.61
CA GLY A 339 29.86 -13.08 -10.34
C GLY A 339 28.52 -12.44 -10.46
N LEU A 340 28.34 -11.25 -9.82
CA LEU A 340 27.09 -10.50 -9.83
C LEU A 340 26.85 -9.89 -11.21
N SER A 341 25.60 -9.93 -11.69
CA SER A 341 25.14 -9.22 -12.89
C SER A 341 23.99 -8.27 -12.52
N ASP A 342 23.94 -7.12 -13.20
CA ASP A 342 22.82 -6.15 -13.16
C ASP A 342 21.97 -6.19 -14.45
N GLY A 343 22.21 -7.19 -15.33
CA GLY A 343 21.57 -7.35 -16.63
C GLY A 343 22.16 -6.49 -17.74
N VAL A 344 23.12 -5.60 -17.44
CA VAL A 344 23.87 -4.79 -18.40
C VAL A 344 25.35 -5.16 -18.33
N ASN A 345 25.91 -5.18 -17.13
CA ASN A 345 27.28 -5.55 -16.85
C ASN A 345 27.34 -6.76 -15.92
N ILE A 346 28.37 -7.56 -16.06
CA ILE A 346 28.60 -8.75 -15.22
C ILE A 346 30.01 -8.72 -14.64
N GLU A 347 30.12 -9.10 -13.38
CA GLU A 347 31.38 -9.25 -12.68
C GLU A 347 32.17 -10.43 -13.22
N ILE A 348 33.45 -10.24 -13.43
CA ILE A 348 34.40 -11.31 -13.73
C ILE A 348 35.32 -11.53 -12.53
N LYS A 349 35.17 -12.71 -11.90
CA LYS A 349 36.00 -13.11 -10.76
C LYS A 349 37.35 -13.67 -11.15
N LYS A 350 37.38 -14.46 -12.27
CA LYS A 350 38.60 -15.05 -12.80
C LYS A 350 38.52 -15.20 -14.32
N GLY A 351 39.67 -15.28 -14.95
CA GLY A 351 39.80 -15.58 -16.39
C GLY A 351 40.09 -14.39 -17.29
N LEU A 352 39.97 -13.14 -16.78
CA LEU A 352 40.30 -11.90 -17.50
C LEU A 352 41.13 -10.94 -16.66
N THR A 353 41.85 -10.08 -17.33
CA THR A 353 42.56 -8.94 -16.74
C THR A 353 42.04 -7.62 -17.30
N ALA A 354 42.30 -6.51 -16.61
CA ALA A 354 41.89 -5.18 -17.06
C ALA A 354 42.55 -4.71 -18.38
N LYS A 355 43.57 -5.46 -18.85
CA LYS A 355 44.29 -5.14 -20.09
C LYS A 355 43.79 -5.90 -21.31
N ASP A 356 42.98 -6.95 -21.10
CA ASP A 356 42.45 -7.77 -22.16
C ASP A 356 41.36 -7.01 -22.92
N LYS A 357 41.22 -7.33 -24.21
CA LYS A 357 40.06 -6.86 -24.99
C LYS A 357 39.15 -8.05 -25.25
N VAL A 358 37.88 -7.87 -25.07
CA VAL A 358 36.86 -8.92 -25.29
C VAL A 358 35.98 -8.54 -26.48
N ARG A 359 35.61 -9.56 -27.25
CA ARG A 359 34.66 -9.42 -28.35
C ARG A 359 33.25 -9.29 -27.82
N GLY A 360 32.55 -8.28 -28.27
CA GLY A 360 31.12 -8.08 -28.06
C GLY A 360 30.25 -8.63 -29.19
N PRO A 361 29.01 -8.21 -29.26
CA PRO A 361 28.09 -8.58 -30.34
C PRO A 361 28.55 -8.05 -31.71
N GLU A 362 28.08 -8.73 -32.75
CA GLU A 362 28.31 -8.37 -34.15
C GLU A 362 27.69 -7.00 -34.44
N ILE A 363 28.46 -6.15 -35.15
CA ILE A 363 27.96 -4.88 -35.67
C ILE A 363 27.30 -5.18 -37.02
N ILE A 364 25.99 -5.18 -37.08
CA ILE A 364 25.24 -5.26 -38.33
C ILE A 364 25.40 -3.90 -39.04
N THR A 365 26.32 -3.82 -40.02
CA THR A 365 26.37 -2.67 -40.91
C THR A 365 25.24 -2.80 -41.93
N ASP A 366 24.17 -2.03 -41.77
CA ASP A 366 23.12 -1.91 -42.78
C ASP A 366 23.72 -1.26 -44.05
N ASP A 367 23.70 -2.03 -45.16
CA ASP A 367 24.17 -1.62 -46.49
C ASP A 367 23.22 -0.60 -47.18
N ASN A 368 22.46 0.22 -46.41
CA ASN A 368 21.46 1.14 -46.98
C ASN A 368 21.93 2.61 -47.10
N ASP A 369 23.23 2.90 -46.89
CA ASP A 369 23.77 4.24 -47.11
C ASP A 369 24.73 4.25 -48.33
N LYS A 370 24.22 3.92 -49.54
CA LYS A 370 24.82 4.34 -50.82
C LYS A 370 23.76 4.64 -51.84
#